data_0b1039b2c98a37b15af336fc9b65721c
#
_entry.id   0b1039b2c98a37b15af336fc9b65721c
#
_cell.length_a   1.000
_cell.length_b   1.000
_cell.length_c   1.000
_cell.angle_alpha   90.00
_cell.angle_beta   90.00
_cell.angle_gamma   90.00
#
_symmetry.space_group_name_H-M   'P 1'
#
loop_
_entity.id
_entity.type
_entity.pdbx_description
1 polymer ?
#
loop_
_entity_poly.entity_id
_entity_poly.type
_entity_poly.pdbx_seq_one_letter_code
_entity_poly.pdbx_strand_id
1 'polypeptide(L)'
;MAENKDEFETTDILGATGLKRYGGKVYEEFLPDLRGDKAVKMYKEMSMNDPVIGAVLYAIRTLVRQVDWSIREADDTPEAKACAEFVHECLFDDMEETWSDTLSEILSFLVFGFSTHEITYKIRRGPEQQDKRFKSRFRDNRIGWRGFPIRSQESLSDWDIDDSDGSVLGFYQMPPPSYGTR
;
A
#
# COMPACT_ATOMS: atom_id res chain seq x y z
N MET A 1 -46.37 10.35 20.88
CA MET A 1 -45.97 9.45 19.82
C MET A 1 -44.60 8.92 20.21
N ALA A 2 -44.52 7.68 20.68
CA ALA A 2 -43.31 7.05 21.12
C ALA A 2 -42.64 6.39 19.90
N GLU A 3 -41.41 6.78 19.63
CA GLU A 3 -40.57 6.20 18.61
C GLU A 3 -40.11 4.83 19.11
N ASN A 4 -40.60 3.78 18.48
CA ASN A 4 -40.24 2.40 18.74
C ASN A 4 -38.87 2.17 18.10
N LYS A 5 -37.79 2.24 18.88
CA LYS A 5 -36.48 1.71 18.51
C LYS A 5 -36.57 0.19 18.65
N ASP A 6 -36.70 -0.50 17.53
CA ASP A 6 -36.39 -1.92 17.44
C ASP A 6 -34.89 -2.10 17.72
N GLU A 7 -34.53 -2.27 19.00
CA GLU A 7 -33.27 -2.86 19.40
C GLU A 7 -33.27 -4.31 18.89
N PHE A 8 -32.52 -4.53 17.80
CA PHE A 8 -32.10 -5.89 17.48
C PHE A 8 -31.20 -6.34 18.65
N GLU A 9 -31.77 -7.16 19.53
CA GLU A 9 -30.96 -7.95 20.48
C GLU A 9 -30.04 -8.83 19.65
N THR A 10 -28.78 -8.41 19.53
CA THR A 10 -27.71 -9.29 19.09
C THR A 10 -27.64 -10.40 20.12
N THR A 11 -27.97 -11.61 19.71
CA THR A 11 -27.78 -12.82 20.53
C THR A 11 -26.30 -12.89 20.88
N ASP A 12 -25.95 -12.55 22.11
CA ASP A 12 -24.59 -12.63 22.62
C ASP A 12 -24.14 -14.09 22.55
N ILE A 13 -23.09 -14.32 21.79
CA ILE A 13 -22.45 -15.64 21.73
C ILE A 13 -21.70 -15.82 23.05
N LEU A 14 -22.23 -16.68 23.92
CA LEU A 14 -21.69 -16.97 25.25
C LEU A 14 -20.38 -17.78 25.24
N GLY A 15 -19.57 -17.67 24.22
CA GLY A 15 -18.28 -18.35 24.15
C GLY A 15 -17.41 -17.84 23.01
N ALA A 16 -16.09 -17.82 23.22
CA ALA A 16 -15.14 -17.54 22.17
C ALA A 16 -15.04 -18.77 21.24
N THR A 17 -15.11 -18.53 19.94
CA THR A 17 -14.95 -19.59 18.92
C THR A 17 -13.55 -20.20 18.90
N GLY A 18 -12.56 -19.54 19.53
CA GLY A 18 -11.14 -19.93 19.49
C GLY A 18 -10.48 -19.75 18.13
N LEU A 19 -11.20 -19.29 17.12
CA LEU A 19 -10.67 -19.02 15.79
C LEU A 19 -10.07 -17.61 15.76
N LYS A 20 -8.89 -17.46 15.17
CA LYS A 20 -8.31 -16.14 14.92
C LYS A 20 -9.19 -15.41 13.89
N ARG A 21 -9.68 -14.23 14.28
CA ARG A 21 -10.47 -13.35 13.41
C ARG A 21 -9.73 -12.04 13.24
N TYR A 22 -9.60 -11.62 11.98
CA TYR A 22 -9.07 -10.31 11.63
C TYR A 22 -10.09 -9.63 10.70
N GLY A 23 -10.58 -8.46 11.03
CA GLY A 23 -11.57 -7.76 10.24
C GLY A 23 -12.86 -8.57 10.01
N GLY A 24 -13.35 -9.30 11.03
CA GLY A 24 -14.54 -10.14 10.95
C GLY A 24 -14.40 -11.43 10.13
N LYS A 25 -13.22 -11.70 9.56
CA LYS A 25 -12.90 -12.92 8.81
C LYS A 25 -12.07 -13.89 9.63
N VAL A 26 -12.25 -15.19 9.40
CA VAL A 26 -11.43 -16.25 9.99
C VAL A 26 -10.26 -16.51 9.04
N TYR A 27 -9.02 -16.32 9.52
CA TYR A 27 -7.80 -16.64 8.78
C TYR A 27 -7.07 -17.75 9.51
N GLU A 28 -7.24 -18.98 9.06
CA GLU A 28 -6.37 -20.08 9.46
C GLU A 28 -5.69 -20.65 8.22
N GLU A 29 -4.39 -20.35 8.10
CA GLU A 29 -3.56 -21.05 7.13
C GLU A 29 -3.22 -22.43 7.71
N PHE A 30 -3.60 -23.48 6.98
CA PHE A 30 -3.42 -24.86 7.40
C PHE A 30 -1.92 -25.25 7.50
N LEU A 31 -1.12 -24.75 6.56
CA LEU A 31 0.30 -25.05 6.50
C LEU A 31 1.11 -24.09 7.40
N PRO A 32 1.83 -24.60 8.42
CA PRO A 32 2.63 -23.74 9.31
C PRO A 32 3.71 -22.92 8.60
N ASP A 33 4.21 -23.40 7.47
CA ASP A 33 5.25 -22.74 6.69
C ASP A 33 4.71 -21.57 5.85
N LEU A 34 3.40 -21.48 5.70
CA LEU A 34 2.72 -20.37 5.01
C LEU A 34 2.12 -19.35 6.01
N ARG A 35 2.66 -19.27 7.23
CA ARG A 35 2.24 -18.31 8.25
C ARG A 35 3.34 -17.29 8.53
N GLY A 36 2.92 -16.00 8.65
CA GLY A 36 3.82 -14.91 9.05
C GLY A 36 5.07 -14.78 8.16
N ASP A 37 6.20 -14.54 8.78
CA ASP A 37 7.50 -14.34 8.09
C ASP A 37 7.95 -15.52 7.24
N LYS A 38 7.56 -16.73 7.62
CA LYS A 38 7.87 -17.94 6.85
C LYS A 38 7.15 -17.92 5.49
N ALA A 39 5.91 -17.46 5.45
CA ALA A 39 5.14 -17.32 4.23
C ALA A 39 5.83 -16.37 3.24
N VAL A 40 6.27 -15.21 3.72
CA VAL A 40 6.98 -14.21 2.90
C VAL A 40 8.23 -14.82 2.27
N LYS A 41 9.03 -15.55 3.06
CA LYS A 41 10.22 -16.24 2.57
C LYS A 41 9.87 -17.30 1.53
N MET A 42 8.88 -18.14 1.80
CA MET A 42 8.45 -19.21 0.91
C MET A 42 7.96 -18.65 -0.43
N TYR A 43 7.09 -17.64 -0.42
CA TYR A 43 6.59 -17.00 -1.65
C TYR A 43 7.71 -16.33 -2.45
N LYS A 44 8.68 -15.71 -1.77
CA LYS A 44 9.86 -15.16 -2.42
C LYS A 44 10.67 -16.25 -3.13
N GLU A 45 10.96 -17.35 -2.44
CA GLU A 45 11.70 -18.48 -3.00
C GLU A 45 10.97 -19.08 -4.21
N MET A 46 9.64 -19.28 -4.12
CA MET A 46 8.82 -19.77 -5.22
C MET A 46 8.88 -18.83 -6.44
N SER A 47 8.70 -17.52 -6.20
CA SER A 47 8.70 -16.53 -7.28
C SER A 47 10.02 -16.39 -8.01
N MET A 48 11.15 -16.68 -7.32
CA MET A 48 12.50 -16.56 -7.88
C MET A 48 13.03 -17.86 -8.49
N ASN A 49 12.63 -19.02 -7.97
CA ASN A 49 13.22 -20.30 -8.35
C ASN A 49 12.35 -21.10 -9.31
N ASP A 50 11.05 -20.83 -9.38
CA ASP A 50 10.14 -21.50 -10.33
C ASP A 50 10.02 -20.68 -11.63
N PRO A 51 10.50 -21.20 -12.78
CA PRO A 51 10.46 -20.45 -14.03
C PRO A 51 9.05 -20.23 -14.57
N VAL A 52 8.08 -21.09 -14.24
CA VAL A 52 6.69 -20.94 -14.68
C VAL A 52 6.03 -19.80 -13.90
N ILE A 53 6.18 -19.80 -12.57
CA ILE A 53 5.67 -18.72 -11.71
C ILE A 53 6.34 -17.40 -12.12
N GLY A 54 7.65 -17.39 -12.29
CA GLY A 54 8.38 -16.20 -12.74
C GLY A 54 7.87 -15.66 -14.08
N ALA A 55 7.63 -16.52 -15.06
CA ALA A 55 7.12 -16.12 -16.37
C ALA A 55 5.70 -15.53 -16.29
N VAL A 56 4.81 -16.14 -15.51
CA VAL A 56 3.43 -15.62 -15.30
C VAL A 56 3.46 -14.27 -14.62
N LEU A 57 4.23 -14.12 -13.54
CA LEU A 57 4.37 -12.85 -12.82
C LEU A 57 4.96 -11.75 -13.72
N TYR A 58 5.95 -12.09 -14.54
CA TYR A 58 6.52 -11.17 -15.52
C TYR A 58 5.49 -10.72 -16.55
N ALA A 59 4.72 -11.66 -17.10
CA ALA A 59 3.68 -11.34 -18.09
C ALA A 59 2.62 -10.40 -17.50
N ILE A 60 2.08 -10.70 -16.31
CA ILE A 60 1.08 -9.85 -15.64
C ILE A 60 1.65 -8.46 -15.36
N ARG A 61 2.84 -8.37 -14.78
CA ARG A 61 3.49 -7.09 -14.49
C ARG A 61 3.70 -6.26 -15.75
N THR A 62 4.14 -6.89 -16.83
CA THR A 62 4.36 -6.21 -18.10
C THR A 62 3.05 -5.68 -18.68
N LEU A 63 1.99 -6.47 -18.67
CA LEU A 63 0.68 -6.04 -19.16
C LEU A 63 0.12 -4.86 -18.37
N VAL A 64 0.20 -4.90 -17.04
CA VAL A 64 -0.31 -3.80 -16.19
C VAL A 64 0.52 -2.52 -16.37
N ARG A 65 1.83 -2.63 -16.54
CA ARG A 65 2.71 -1.47 -16.78
C ARG A 65 2.54 -0.83 -18.14
N GLN A 66 2.03 -1.56 -19.12
CA GLN A 66 1.74 -1.04 -20.47
C GLN A 66 0.42 -0.25 -20.56
N VAL A 67 -0.41 -0.28 -19.50
CA VAL A 67 -1.66 0.48 -19.47
C VAL A 67 -1.35 1.97 -19.37
N ASP A 68 -2.00 2.77 -20.22
CA ASP A 68 -1.97 4.21 -20.13
C ASP A 68 -2.84 4.70 -18.95
N TRP A 69 -2.17 5.09 -17.88
CA TRP A 69 -2.82 5.61 -16.69
C TRP A 69 -3.14 7.09 -16.86
N SER A 70 -4.35 7.48 -16.58
CA SER A 70 -4.80 8.88 -16.67
C SER A 70 -5.64 9.26 -15.46
N ILE A 71 -5.58 10.54 -15.11
CA ILE A 71 -6.44 11.13 -14.09
C ILE A 71 -7.65 11.75 -14.80
N ARG A 72 -8.85 11.43 -14.29
CA ARG A 72 -10.09 12.01 -14.80
C ARG A 72 -10.70 12.89 -13.74
N GLU A 73 -11.24 14.02 -14.17
CA GLU A 73 -12.05 14.88 -13.31
C GLU A 73 -13.30 14.16 -12.80
N ALA A 74 -13.70 14.47 -11.57
CA ALA A 74 -14.89 13.87 -10.96
C ALA A 74 -16.20 14.42 -11.57
N ASP A 75 -16.17 15.68 -11.98
CA ASP A 75 -17.26 16.37 -12.65
C ASP A 75 -16.73 17.46 -13.59
N ASP A 76 -17.61 18.21 -14.27
CA ASP A 76 -17.24 19.23 -15.24
C ASP A 76 -17.00 20.63 -14.63
N THR A 77 -16.87 20.70 -13.29
CA THR A 77 -16.60 21.97 -12.60
C THR A 77 -15.14 22.41 -12.79
N PRO A 78 -14.85 23.73 -12.78
CA PRO A 78 -13.49 24.24 -12.85
C PRO A 78 -12.59 23.72 -11.72
N GLU A 79 -13.15 23.53 -10.53
CA GLU A 79 -12.46 23.03 -9.35
C GLU A 79 -12.04 21.57 -9.54
N ALA A 80 -12.92 20.71 -10.06
CA ALA A 80 -12.61 19.31 -10.32
C ALA A 80 -11.51 19.18 -11.38
N LYS A 81 -11.56 19.99 -12.44
CA LYS A 81 -10.52 20.03 -13.47
C LYS A 81 -9.17 20.46 -12.89
N ALA A 82 -9.15 21.52 -12.08
CA ALA A 82 -7.92 21.98 -11.41
C ALA A 82 -7.35 20.94 -10.44
N CYS A 83 -8.21 20.19 -9.74
CA CYS A 83 -7.78 19.11 -8.88
C CYS A 83 -7.19 17.94 -9.70
N ALA A 84 -7.84 17.54 -10.79
CA ALA A 84 -7.35 16.46 -11.65
C ALA A 84 -6.00 16.81 -12.29
N GLU A 85 -5.85 18.05 -12.77
CA GLU A 85 -4.57 18.56 -13.29
C GLU A 85 -3.47 18.54 -12.23
N PHE A 86 -3.77 19.01 -11.02
CA PHE A 86 -2.80 18.98 -9.92
C PHE A 86 -2.36 17.57 -9.53
N VAL A 87 -3.30 16.63 -9.48
CA VAL A 87 -2.98 15.22 -9.18
C VAL A 87 -2.15 14.62 -10.32
N HIS A 88 -2.47 14.95 -11.57
CA HIS A 88 -1.69 14.53 -12.74
C HIS A 88 -0.24 15.01 -12.65
N GLU A 89 -0.04 16.30 -12.41
CA GLU A 89 1.29 16.89 -12.23
C GLU A 89 2.06 16.21 -11.11
N CYS A 90 1.41 16.00 -9.95
CA CYS A 90 2.05 15.37 -8.80
C CYS A 90 2.48 13.93 -9.09
N LEU A 91 1.66 13.16 -9.83
CA LEU A 91 1.88 11.74 -10.03
C LEU A 91 2.81 11.44 -11.20
N PHE A 92 2.66 12.16 -12.33
CA PHE A 92 3.39 11.85 -13.55
C PHE A 92 4.58 12.76 -13.83
N ASP A 93 4.55 14.01 -13.33
CA ASP A 93 5.55 15.00 -13.69
C ASP A 93 6.54 15.35 -12.59
N ASP A 94 6.15 15.21 -11.31
CA ASP A 94 6.88 15.81 -10.20
C ASP A 94 7.43 14.83 -9.17
N MET A 95 7.08 13.55 -9.20
CA MET A 95 7.68 12.54 -8.32
C MET A 95 9.17 12.33 -8.62
N GLU A 96 9.93 11.86 -7.63
CA GLU A 96 11.34 11.46 -7.81
C GLU A 96 11.47 10.21 -8.67
N GLU A 97 10.54 9.28 -8.50
CA GLU A 97 10.43 8.03 -9.27
C GLU A 97 9.30 8.12 -10.28
N THR A 98 9.38 7.37 -11.35
CA THR A 98 8.28 7.35 -12.33
C THR A 98 7.09 6.56 -11.78
N TRP A 99 5.89 6.89 -12.27
CA TRP A 99 4.70 6.10 -11.94
C TRP A 99 4.86 4.63 -12.33
N SER A 100 5.55 4.34 -13.43
CA SER A 100 5.83 2.97 -13.87
C SER A 100 6.73 2.20 -12.88
N ASP A 101 7.69 2.88 -12.25
CA ASP A 101 8.55 2.25 -11.24
C ASP A 101 7.77 2.01 -9.96
N THR A 102 7.02 3.02 -9.49
CA THR A 102 6.11 2.89 -8.35
C THR A 102 5.12 1.74 -8.56
N LEU A 103 4.53 1.64 -9.76
CA LEU A 103 3.60 0.56 -10.09
C LEU A 103 4.28 -0.82 -10.04
N SER A 104 5.56 -0.91 -10.45
CA SER A 104 6.33 -2.15 -10.35
C SER A 104 6.53 -2.60 -8.90
N GLU A 105 6.73 -1.66 -7.99
CA GLU A 105 6.82 -1.95 -6.55
C GLU A 105 5.45 -2.33 -5.97
N ILE A 106 4.38 -1.62 -6.35
CA ILE A 106 3.00 -1.96 -5.95
C ILE A 106 2.68 -3.39 -6.36
N LEU A 107 3.03 -3.80 -7.58
CA LEU A 107 2.77 -5.15 -8.10
C LEU A 107 3.53 -6.27 -7.37
N SER A 108 4.37 -5.96 -6.38
CA SER A 108 4.93 -6.96 -5.49
C SER A 108 3.85 -7.70 -4.68
N PHE A 109 2.66 -7.08 -4.52
CA PHE A 109 1.53 -7.75 -3.88
C PHE A 109 1.09 -9.04 -4.57
N LEU A 110 1.36 -9.21 -5.86
CA LEU A 110 1.09 -10.45 -6.59
C LEU A 110 1.85 -11.67 -6.01
N VAL A 111 2.98 -11.41 -5.37
CA VAL A 111 3.79 -12.46 -4.73
C VAL A 111 3.40 -12.64 -3.27
N PHE A 112 3.22 -11.53 -2.54
CA PHE A 112 3.12 -11.55 -1.08
C PHE A 112 1.69 -11.36 -0.56
N GLY A 113 0.73 -11.03 -1.41
CA GLY A 113 -0.64 -10.72 -1.03
C GLY A 113 -0.85 -9.28 -0.55
N PHE A 114 0.22 -8.53 -0.28
CA PHE A 114 0.17 -7.13 0.13
C PHE A 114 1.40 -6.36 -0.36
N SER A 115 1.24 -5.03 -0.42
CA SER A 115 2.32 -4.08 -0.69
C SER A 115 2.03 -2.81 0.11
N THR A 116 2.98 -2.40 0.95
CA THR A 116 2.86 -1.22 1.80
C THR A 116 3.83 -0.15 1.37
N HIS A 117 3.34 1.08 1.23
CA HIS A 117 4.11 2.22 0.77
C HIS A 117 3.96 3.38 1.74
N GLU A 118 5.05 4.05 2.04
CA GLU A 118 5.01 5.31 2.77
C GLU A 118 4.73 6.46 1.81
N ILE A 119 3.76 7.30 2.13
CA ILE A 119 3.51 8.52 1.36
C ILE A 119 4.47 9.60 1.82
N THR A 120 5.42 9.96 0.97
CA THR A 120 6.36 11.04 1.25
C THR A 120 5.95 12.30 0.51
N TYR A 121 5.97 13.43 1.23
CA TYR A 121 5.53 14.72 0.71
C TYR A 121 6.71 15.65 0.42
N LYS A 122 6.47 16.64 -0.43
CA LYS A 122 7.35 17.81 -0.67
C LYS A 122 6.53 19.06 -0.87
N ILE A 123 7.16 20.22 -0.65
CA ILE A 123 6.58 21.52 -0.98
C ILE A 123 7.15 21.97 -2.33
N ARG A 124 6.30 22.31 -3.29
CA ARG A 124 6.66 22.64 -4.66
C ARG A 124 7.25 24.07 -4.75
N ARG A 125 8.59 24.19 -4.54
CA ARG A 125 9.32 25.48 -4.49
C ARG A 125 10.26 25.73 -5.67
N GLY A 126 10.25 24.88 -6.68
CA GLY A 126 11.05 25.04 -7.89
C GLY A 126 12.24 24.08 -8.00
N PRO A 127 12.80 23.96 -9.22
CA PRO A 127 13.85 22.98 -9.51
C PRO A 127 15.23 23.37 -8.93
N GLU A 128 15.44 24.63 -8.57
CA GLU A 128 16.70 25.15 -8.03
C GLU A 128 16.96 24.74 -6.58
N GLN A 129 15.97 24.20 -5.90
CA GLN A 129 16.11 23.76 -4.52
C GLN A 129 17.00 22.52 -4.42
N GLN A 130 17.99 22.54 -3.53
CA GLN A 130 18.86 21.40 -3.28
C GLN A 130 18.20 20.37 -2.34
N ASP A 131 17.41 20.87 -1.38
CA ASP A 131 16.69 20.00 -0.45
C ASP A 131 15.51 19.33 -1.17
N LYS A 132 15.51 18.01 -1.20
CA LYS A 132 14.47 17.19 -1.83
C LYS A 132 13.05 17.47 -1.32
N ARG A 133 12.93 17.95 -0.06
CA ARG A 133 11.62 18.34 0.52
C ARG A 133 10.99 19.55 -0.17
N PHE A 134 11.78 20.32 -0.90
CA PHE A 134 11.36 21.56 -1.58
C PHE A 134 11.60 21.53 -3.08
N LYS A 135 12.35 20.55 -3.59
CA LYS A 135 12.66 20.42 -5.01
C LYS A 135 11.46 19.95 -5.79
N SER A 136 11.05 20.71 -6.79
CA SER A 136 9.90 20.41 -7.64
C SER A 136 10.09 21.06 -9.02
N ARG A 137 9.43 20.52 -10.04
CA ARG A 137 9.34 21.19 -11.35
C ARG A 137 8.48 22.45 -11.28
N PHE A 138 7.57 22.52 -10.32
CA PHE A 138 6.59 23.60 -10.14
C PHE A 138 6.98 24.52 -8.98
N ARG A 139 6.46 25.75 -9.01
CA ARG A 139 6.72 26.78 -8.00
C ARG A 139 5.41 27.42 -7.53
N ASP A 140 4.54 26.65 -6.94
CA ASP A 140 3.24 27.09 -6.46
C ASP A 140 3.08 27.01 -4.93
N ASN A 141 4.13 26.57 -4.20
CA ASN A 141 4.14 26.34 -2.76
C ASN A 141 3.09 25.32 -2.26
N ARG A 142 2.47 24.56 -3.16
CA ARG A 142 1.52 23.51 -2.79
C ARG A 142 2.28 22.28 -2.30
N ILE A 143 1.58 21.44 -1.51
CA ILE A 143 2.13 20.18 -1.05
C ILE A 143 1.83 19.12 -2.11
N GLY A 144 2.88 18.56 -2.69
CA GLY A 144 2.81 17.45 -3.63
C GLY A 144 3.45 16.19 -3.07
N TRP A 145 3.40 15.11 -3.85
CA TRP A 145 4.07 13.85 -3.50
C TRP A 145 5.53 13.88 -3.96
N ARG A 146 6.43 13.48 -3.07
CA ARG A 146 7.81 13.21 -3.43
C ARG A 146 7.95 11.81 -4.04
N GLY A 147 7.25 10.84 -3.49
CA GLY A 147 7.20 9.45 -3.94
C GLY A 147 6.50 8.54 -2.95
N PHE A 148 6.44 7.26 -3.30
CA PHE A 148 5.80 6.21 -2.54
C PHE A 148 6.77 5.04 -2.27
N PRO A 149 7.88 5.26 -1.52
CA PRO A 149 8.86 4.22 -1.29
C PRO A 149 8.23 3.01 -0.60
N ILE A 150 8.50 1.83 -1.16
CA ILE A 150 7.99 0.58 -0.62
C ILE A 150 8.61 0.26 0.74
N ARG A 151 7.80 -0.30 1.62
CA ARG A 151 8.25 -0.95 2.84
C ARG A 151 8.34 -2.44 2.57
N SER A 152 9.56 -3.00 2.67
CA SER A 152 9.80 -4.40 2.34
C SER A 152 8.90 -5.32 3.15
N GLN A 153 8.25 -6.25 2.49
CA GLN A 153 7.41 -7.26 3.12
C GLN A 153 8.20 -8.12 4.13
N GLU A 154 9.50 -8.32 3.89
CA GLU A 154 10.39 -9.04 4.81
C GLU A 154 10.65 -8.30 6.12
N SER A 155 10.43 -6.99 6.14
CA SER A 155 10.62 -6.16 7.34
C SER A 155 9.35 -6.03 8.18
N LEU A 156 8.21 -6.50 7.69
CA LEU A 156 6.95 -6.46 8.41
C LEU A 156 6.92 -7.61 9.41
N SER A 157 6.89 -7.31 10.72
CA SER A 157 6.91 -8.31 11.78
C SER A 157 5.51 -8.71 12.25
N ASP A 158 4.58 -7.75 12.30
CA ASP A 158 3.22 -8.02 12.76
C ASP A 158 2.26 -6.91 12.33
N TRP A 159 0.96 -7.21 12.32
CA TRP A 159 -0.12 -6.26 12.11
C TRP A 159 -0.65 -5.77 13.44
N ASP A 160 -0.85 -4.47 13.56
CA ASP A 160 -1.56 -3.85 14.68
C ASP A 160 -3.05 -3.81 14.36
N ILE A 161 -3.81 -4.61 15.11
CA ILE A 161 -5.23 -4.84 14.83
C ILE A 161 -6.03 -4.45 16.07
N ASP A 162 -7.10 -3.67 15.86
CA ASP A 162 -8.05 -3.37 16.92
C ASP A 162 -8.82 -4.65 17.30
N ASP A 163 -8.74 -5.03 18.57
CA ASP A 163 -9.40 -6.22 19.10
C ASP A 163 -10.92 -6.10 19.12
N SER A 164 -11.45 -4.88 19.08
CA SER A 164 -12.90 -4.64 19.18
C SER A 164 -13.65 -4.89 17.88
N ASP A 165 -13.08 -4.46 16.76
CA ASP A 165 -13.73 -4.53 15.42
C ASP A 165 -12.88 -5.25 14.37
N GLY A 166 -11.63 -5.60 14.69
CA GLY A 166 -10.70 -6.25 13.79
C GLY A 166 -10.15 -5.33 12.69
N SER A 167 -10.28 -4.02 12.84
CA SER A 167 -9.69 -3.06 11.91
C SER A 167 -8.17 -3.03 12.01
N VAL A 168 -7.50 -2.80 10.88
CA VAL A 168 -6.05 -2.67 10.85
C VAL A 168 -5.70 -1.24 11.24
N LEU A 169 -5.06 -1.07 12.40
CA LEU A 169 -4.56 0.21 12.90
C LEU A 169 -3.20 0.57 12.29
N GLY A 170 -2.39 -0.44 11.99
CA GLY A 170 -1.06 -0.24 11.46
C GLY A 170 -0.29 -1.56 11.31
N PHE A 171 1.03 -1.45 11.26
CA PHE A 171 1.93 -2.60 11.26
C PHE A 171 3.25 -2.27 11.94
N TYR A 172 3.88 -3.29 12.50
CA TYR A 172 5.21 -3.19 13.08
C TYR A 172 6.25 -3.56 12.05
N GLN A 173 7.23 -2.67 11.85
CA GLN A 173 8.33 -2.88 10.93
C GLN A 173 9.64 -3.11 11.71
N MET A 174 10.34 -4.20 11.38
CA MET A 174 11.70 -4.47 11.84
C MET A 174 12.64 -4.44 10.63
N PRO A 175 13.20 -3.27 10.27
CA PRO A 175 14.18 -3.21 9.20
C PRO A 175 15.42 -4.02 9.58
N PRO A 176 16.07 -4.68 8.61
CA PRO A 176 17.31 -5.39 8.89
C PRO A 176 18.31 -4.43 9.55
N PRO A 177 19.14 -4.92 10.50
CA PRO A 177 20.13 -4.09 11.14
C PRO A 177 21.01 -3.44 10.06
N SER A 178 21.09 -2.12 10.07
CA SER A 178 22.07 -1.43 9.27
C SER A 178 23.42 -1.97 9.72
N TYR A 179 24.12 -2.71 8.87
CA TYR A 179 25.52 -3.03 9.11
C TYR A 179 26.27 -1.72 9.07
N GLY A 180 26.32 -1.06 10.26
CA GLY A 180 26.99 0.20 10.42
C GLY A 180 28.41 0.03 9.98
N THR A 181 28.87 0.89 9.14
CA THR A 181 30.28 1.19 8.97
C THR A 181 30.92 1.28 10.34
N ARG A 182 31.73 0.30 10.69
CA ARG A 182 32.69 0.40 11.78
C ARG A 182 33.74 1.45 11.42
#